data_af1eeb449d0b801a8cb239772bf16c29
#
_entry.id   af1eeb449d0b801a8cb239772bf16c29
#
_cell.length_a   1.000
_cell.length_b   1.000
_cell.length_c   1.000
_cell.angle_alpha   90.00
_cell.angle_beta   90.00
_cell.angle_gamma   90.00
#
_symmetry.space_group_name_H-M   'P 1'
#
loop_
_entity.id
_entity.type
_entity.pdbx_description
1 polymer ?
#
loop_
_entity_poly.entity_id
_entity_poly.type
_entity_poly.pdbx_seq_one_letter_code
_entity_poly.pdbx_strand_id
1 'polypeptide(L)'
;MESSAAIACDRELDARGLNCPLPILRTKRSLNEMQSGQVLKILATDPMSVRDFQAFSRQTGHELVASGERGGEFFFYLRKK
;
A
#
# COMPACT_ATOMS: atom_id res chain seq x y z
N MET A 1 14.40 -19.45 1.94
CA MET A 1 14.27 -19.02 1.87
C MET A 1 13.74 -18.19 1.47
N GLU A 2 13.51 -17.81 1.27
CA GLU A 2 13.27 -17.20 0.87
C GLU A 2 12.78 -16.26 0.73
N SER A 3 12.32 -16.62 1.13
CA SER A 3 11.92 -15.35 1.24
C SER A 3 12.59 -14.23 0.54
N SER A 4 13.44 -14.48 -0.14
CA SER A 4 14.19 -13.52 -0.90
C SER A 4 13.33 -12.65 -1.79
N ALA A 5 12.18 -13.15 -2.19
CA ALA A 5 11.29 -12.38 -3.05
C ALA A 5 10.44 -11.38 -2.27
N ALA A 6 10.44 -11.49 -0.95
CA ALA A 6 9.61 -10.60 -0.14
C ALA A 6 10.25 -9.24 0.02
N ILE A 7 9.45 -8.20 -0.10
CA ILE A 7 9.89 -6.84 0.19
C ILE A 7 9.71 -6.61 1.68
N ALA A 8 10.76 -6.14 2.33
CA ALA A 8 10.68 -5.82 3.74
C ALA A 8 9.74 -4.64 3.94
N CYS A 9 8.90 -4.73 4.96
CA CYS A 9 8.02 -3.62 5.29
C CYS A 9 8.10 -3.33 6.78
N ASP A 10 7.91 -2.07 7.12
CA ASP A 10 7.99 -1.61 8.50
C ASP A 10 6.62 -1.65 9.17
N ARG A 11 5.56 -1.65 8.36
CA ARG A 11 4.20 -1.64 8.86
C ARG A 11 3.28 -2.25 7.82
N GLU A 12 2.22 -2.89 8.28
CA GLU A 12 1.23 -3.50 7.40
C GLU A 12 -0.15 -2.96 7.73
N LEU A 13 -0.92 -2.64 6.69
CA LEU A 13 -2.29 -2.16 6.81
C LEU A 13 -3.22 -3.12 6.10
N ASP A 14 -4.18 -3.67 6.84
CA ASP A 14 -5.21 -4.53 6.26
C ASP A 14 -6.42 -3.67 5.92
N ALA A 15 -6.59 -3.40 4.64
CA ALA A 15 -7.73 -2.62 4.13
C ALA A 15 -8.68 -3.50 3.33
N ARG A 16 -8.61 -4.83 3.52
CA ARG A 16 -9.52 -5.73 2.84
C ARG A 16 -10.95 -5.48 3.29
N GLY A 17 -11.89 -5.61 2.36
CA GLY A 17 -13.29 -5.38 2.64
C GLY A 17 -13.71 -3.92 2.63
N LEU A 18 -12.75 -2.99 2.52
CA LEU A 18 -13.06 -1.57 2.47
C LEU A 18 -13.19 -1.11 1.02
N ASN A 19 -14.11 -0.17 0.80
CA ASN A 19 -14.34 0.41 -0.52
C ASN A 19 -13.74 1.81 -0.61
N CYS A 20 -13.40 2.22 -1.84
CA CYS A 20 -12.93 3.57 -2.12
C CYS A 20 -13.87 4.58 -1.49
N PRO A 21 -13.35 5.61 -0.79
CA PRO A 21 -11.94 5.99 -0.66
C PRO A 21 -11.29 5.52 0.63
N LEU A 22 -11.90 4.57 1.36
CA LEU A 22 -11.41 4.18 2.68
C LEU A 22 -9.99 3.61 2.67
N PRO A 23 -9.59 2.75 1.70
CA PRO A 23 -8.21 2.27 1.69
C PRO A 23 -7.18 3.39 1.63
N ILE A 24 -7.44 4.41 0.83
CA ILE A 24 -6.53 5.57 0.72
C ILE A 24 -6.50 6.37 2.01
N LEU A 25 -7.67 6.60 2.62
CA LEU A 25 -7.73 7.37 3.86
C LEU A 25 -6.97 6.67 4.99
N ARG A 26 -7.11 5.36 5.09
CA ARG A 26 -6.39 4.58 6.08
C ARG A 26 -4.89 4.59 5.82
N THR A 27 -4.51 4.55 4.55
CA THR A 27 -3.11 4.61 4.13
C THR A 27 -2.48 5.94 4.53
N LYS A 28 -3.18 7.04 4.27
CA LYS A 28 -2.69 8.36 4.67
C LYS A 28 -2.40 8.42 6.16
N ARG A 29 -3.34 7.89 6.96
CA ARG A 29 -3.19 7.89 8.41
C ARG A 29 -1.97 7.09 8.84
N SER A 30 -1.80 5.89 8.27
CA SER A 30 -0.65 5.05 8.59
C SER A 30 0.66 5.72 8.23
N LEU A 31 0.73 6.31 7.03
CA LEU A 31 1.95 6.98 6.58
C LEU A 31 2.30 8.17 7.47
N ASN A 32 1.29 8.90 7.96
CA ASN A 32 1.55 10.03 8.84
C ASN A 32 2.18 9.62 10.16
N GLU A 33 2.03 8.36 10.55
CA GLU A 33 2.62 7.82 11.77
C GLU A 33 3.98 7.17 11.52
N MET A 34 4.44 7.18 10.29
CA MET A 34 5.70 6.55 9.89
C MET A 34 6.74 7.59 9.58
N GLN A 35 7.99 7.14 9.47
CA GLN A 35 9.12 8.02 9.16
C GLN A 35 9.50 7.89 7.70
N SER A 36 10.15 8.93 7.18
CA SER A 36 10.62 8.94 5.80
C SER A 36 11.48 7.70 5.52
N GLY A 37 11.24 7.08 4.38
CA GLY A 37 11.99 5.91 3.97
C GLY A 37 11.40 4.58 4.44
N GLN A 38 10.47 4.61 5.39
CA GLN A 38 9.83 3.39 5.83
C GLN A 38 8.81 2.91 4.81
N VAL A 39 8.58 1.61 4.78
CA VAL A 39 7.72 0.96 3.80
C VAL A 39 6.46 0.45 4.47
N LEU A 40 5.31 0.80 3.88
CA LEU A 40 4.00 0.34 4.31
C LEU A 40 3.48 -0.66 3.30
N LYS A 41 3.07 -1.84 3.78
CA LYS A 41 2.39 -2.83 2.94
C LYS A 41 0.89 -2.70 3.17
N ILE A 42 0.12 -2.58 2.10
CA ILE A 42 -1.33 -2.47 2.16
C ILE A 42 -1.96 -3.65 1.44
N LEU A 43 -2.95 -4.27 2.07
CA LEU A 43 -3.79 -5.29 1.45
C LEU A 43 -5.17 -4.69 1.20
N ALA A 44 -5.73 -4.95 0.02
CA ALA A 44 -7.04 -4.43 -0.35
C ALA A 44 -7.77 -5.43 -1.25
N THR A 45 -9.10 -5.32 -1.30
CA THR A 45 -9.92 -6.17 -2.16
C THR A 45 -10.73 -5.37 -3.16
N ASP A 46 -10.79 -4.04 -3.03
CA ASP A 46 -11.51 -3.19 -3.96
C ASP A 46 -10.73 -3.09 -5.27
N PRO A 47 -11.34 -3.46 -6.42
CA PRO A 47 -10.65 -3.36 -7.71
C PRO A 47 -10.18 -1.95 -8.05
N MET A 48 -10.81 -0.92 -7.52
CA MET A 48 -10.40 0.46 -7.76
C MET A 48 -9.10 0.81 -7.06
N SER A 49 -8.64 -0.04 -6.13
CA SER A 49 -7.43 0.23 -5.36
C SER A 49 -6.20 0.39 -6.25
N VAL A 50 -6.11 -0.39 -7.33
CA VAL A 50 -4.93 -0.30 -8.21
C VAL A 50 -4.79 1.11 -8.76
N ARG A 51 -5.88 1.65 -9.33
CA ARG A 51 -5.87 3.00 -9.88
C ARG A 51 -5.64 4.03 -8.79
N ASP A 52 -6.33 3.84 -7.65
CA ASP A 52 -6.28 4.81 -6.56
C ASP A 52 -4.88 4.93 -5.99
N PHE A 53 -4.19 3.80 -5.79
CA PHE A 53 -2.84 3.83 -5.23
C PHE A 53 -1.81 4.37 -6.22
N GLN A 54 -2.00 4.12 -7.51
CA GLN A 54 -1.13 4.72 -8.52
C GLN A 54 -1.26 6.23 -8.52
N ALA A 55 -2.50 6.72 -8.46
CA ALA A 55 -2.74 8.17 -8.41
C ALA A 55 -2.21 8.77 -7.11
N PHE A 56 -2.43 8.08 -6.00
CA PHE A 56 -1.95 8.54 -4.69
C PHE A 56 -0.43 8.69 -4.68
N SER A 57 0.27 7.71 -5.22
CA SER A 57 1.73 7.76 -5.30
C SER A 57 2.20 8.98 -6.12
N ARG A 58 1.57 9.20 -7.28
CA ARG A 58 1.94 10.33 -8.12
C ARG A 58 1.67 11.67 -7.45
N GLN A 59 0.53 11.78 -6.77
CA GLN A 59 0.11 13.05 -6.18
C GLN A 59 0.87 13.41 -4.93
N THR A 60 1.28 12.42 -4.15
CA THR A 60 1.91 12.66 -2.86
C THR A 60 3.43 12.56 -2.90
N GLY A 61 3.97 11.83 -3.87
CA GLY A 61 5.39 11.57 -3.92
C GLY A 61 5.83 10.37 -3.09
N HIS A 62 4.92 9.71 -2.38
CA HIS A 62 5.25 8.42 -1.76
C HIS A 62 5.46 7.40 -2.87
N GLU A 63 6.55 6.66 -2.80
CA GLU A 63 6.94 5.75 -3.87
C GLU A 63 6.16 4.45 -3.81
N LEU A 64 5.50 4.09 -4.92
CA LEU A 64 4.88 2.76 -5.03
C LEU A 64 5.98 1.79 -5.48
N VAL A 65 6.56 1.09 -4.50
CA VAL A 65 7.71 0.24 -4.71
C VAL A 65 7.33 -1.02 -5.49
N ALA A 66 6.17 -1.58 -5.16
CA ALA A 66 5.68 -2.79 -5.81
C ALA A 66 4.18 -2.91 -5.58
N SER A 67 3.52 -3.63 -6.48
CA SER A 67 2.11 -3.94 -6.33
C SER A 67 1.79 -5.19 -7.14
N GLY A 68 0.68 -5.83 -6.80
CA GLY A 68 0.24 -7.00 -7.52
C GLY A 68 -1.08 -7.50 -7.00
N GLU A 69 -1.50 -8.63 -7.55
CA GLU A 69 -2.75 -9.29 -7.19
C GLU A 69 -2.50 -10.76 -6.96
N ARG A 70 -3.16 -11.32 -5.96
CA ARG A 70 -3.12 -12.75 -5.69
C ARG A 70 -4.47 -13.17 -5.13
N GLY A 71 -5.18 -14.05 -5.86
CA GLY A 71 -6.42 -14.63 -5.38
C GLY A 71 -7.51 -13.61 -5.08
N GLY A 72 -7.62 -12.55 -5.88
CA GLY A 72 -8.63 -11.53 -5.69
C GLY A 72 -8.26 -10.47 -4.67
N GLU A 73 -7.08 -10.56 -4.09
CA GLU A 73 -6.57 -9.54 -3.17
C GLU A 73 -5.44 -8.79 -3.84
N PHE A 74 -5.40 -7.48 -3.60
CA PHE A 74 -4.37 -6.61 -4.13
C PHE A 74 -3.40 -6.25 -3.02
N PHE A 75 -2.10 -6.12 -3.36
CA PHE A 75 -1.12 -5.66 -2.40
C PHE A 75 -0.33 -4.51 -2.98
N PHE A 76 0.08 -3.61 -2.09
CA PHE A 76 0.84 -2.42 -2.45
C PHE A 76 1.92 -2.19 -1.42
N TYR A 77 3.12 -1.83 -1.88
CA TYR A 77 4.20 -1.43 -0.99
C TYR A 77 4.53 0.02 -1.29
N LEU A 78 4.30 0.88 -0.30
CA LEU A 78 4.56 2.32 -0.43
C LEU A 78 5.71 2.71 0.49
N ARG A 79 6.71 3.38 -0.07
CA ARG A 79 7.79 3.95 0.73
C ARG A 79 7.45 5.40 1.04
N LYS A 80 7.47 5.73 2.31
CA LYS A 80 7.15 7.10 2.73
C LYS A 80 8.21 8.08 2.25
N LYS A 81 7.73 9.16 1.68
CA LYS A 81 8.57 10.25 1.20
C LYS A 81 9.24 10.98 2.36
#